data_94d04d8163e278aa3b203e1d83e399e3
#
_entry.id   94d04d8163e278aa3b203e1d83e399e3
#
_cell.length_a   1.000
_cell.length_b   1.000
_cell.length_c   1.000
_cell.angle_alpha   90.00
_cell.angle_beta   90.00
_cell.angle_gamma   90.00
#
_symmetry.space_group_name_H-M   'P 1'
#
loop_
_entity.id
_entity.type
_entity.pdbx_description
1 polymer ?
#
loop_
_entity_poly.entity_id
_entity_poly.type
_entity_poly.pdbx_seq_one_letter_code
_entity_poly.pdbx_strand_id
1 'polypeptide(L)'
;MLTLAAGMLDVDDLHAYYGKSHVLQGVSLRVEKGEIVSLLGRNGAGRSTTIRSIIGLVAPIGTVRFKGERIDGRPPHEIARRGLGYVPEDRQIFPGLTVRENLVLGIKAAKRRGRWSVDEFLERFPLLRERANVAGGALSGGEQQLLAIGRTLMGDPDLVMVDEPTEGLAPAMVALVRDLLSAIARSGVAILLIEQRLAIALDIADRVYVMGHGRIVFEGAPDALRGAPTVRGEWLEV
;
A
#
# COMPACT_ATOMS: atom_id res chain seq x y z
N MET A 1 5.04 -30.68 -12.78
CA MET A 1 4.47 -29.52 -12.08
C MET A 1 5.50 -28.39 -12.18
N LEU A 2 5.24 -27.40 -13.01
CA LEU A 2 6.05 -26.18 -13.02
C LEU A 2 5.81 -25.48 -11.67
N THR A 3 6.83 -25.45 -10.82
CA THR A 3 6.82 -24.60 -9.61
C THR A 3 6.85 -23.17 -10.11
N LEU A 4 5.70 -22.50 -10.10
CA LEU A 4 5.65 -21.04 -10.30
C LEU A 4 6.63 -20.43 -9.28
N ALA A 5 7.52 -19.54 -9.75
CA ALA A 5 8.40 -18.83 -8.84
C ALA A 5 7.55 -18.13 -7.77
N ALA A 6 7.97 -18.19 -6.52
CA ALA A 6 7.23 -17.57 -5.42
C ALA A 6 7.14 -16.05 -5.68
N GLY A 7 5.93 -15.49 -5.62
CA GLY A 7 5.71 -14.05 -5.73
C GLY A 7 6.36 -13.28 -4.57
N MET A 8 6.40 -11.95 -4.67
CA MET A 8 6.76 -11.11 -3.53
C MET A 8 5.73 -11.25 -2.40
N LEU A 9 4.44 -11.24 -2.77
CA LEU A 9 3.31 -11.50 -1.89
C LEU A 9 2.35 -12.45 -2.59
N ASP A 10 1.99 -13.56 -1.94
CA ASP A 10 0.97 -14.50 -2.38
C ASP A 10 -0.10 -14.59 -1.28
N VAL A 11 -1.35 -14.29 -1.63
CA VAL A 11 -2.54 -14.41 -0.78
C VAL A 11 -3.45 -15.44 -1.40
N ASP A 12 -3.83 -16.46 -0.63
CA ASP A 12 -4.65 -17.57 -1.10
C ASP A 12 -5.80 -17.84 -0.14
N ASP A 13 -7.02 -17.80 -0.70
CA ASP A 13 -8.29 -18.07 -0.03
C ASP A 13 -8.44 -17.33 1.31
N LEU A 14 -8.20 -16.00 1.28
CA LEU A 14 -8.22 -15.17 2.49
C LEU A 14 -9.66 -14.86 2.91
N HIS A 15 -10.00 -15.26 4.14
CA HIS A 15 -11.23 -14.90 4.82
C HIS A 15 -10.92 -14.04 6.04
N ALA A 16 -11.81 -13.09 6.35
CA ALA A 16 -11.72 -12.26 7.55
C ALA A 16 -13.09 -11.91 8.09
N TYR A 17 -13.17 -11.77 9.42
CA TYR A 17 -14.40 -11.51 10.14
C TYR A 17 -14.26 -10.34 11.12
N TYR A 18 -15.29 -9.53 11.24
CA TYR A 18 -15.50 -8.61 12.35
C TYR A 18 -16.71 -9.09 13.16
N GLY A 19 -16.44 -9.76 14.28
CA GLY A 19 -17.48 -10.46 15.02
C GLY A 19 -18.15 -11.53 14.16
N LYS A 20 -19.45 -11.35 13.85
CA LYS A 20 -20.21 -12.26 12.98
C LYS A 20 -20.21 -11.86 11.50
N SER A 21 -19.71 -10.69 11.18
CA SER A 21 -19.68 -10.19 9.81
C SER A 21 -18.51 -10.81 9.03
N HIS A 22 -18.81 -11.60 8.00
CA HIS A 22 -17.85 -12.21 7.09
C HIS A 22 -17.51 -11.22 5.97
N VAL A 23 -16.40 -10.49 6.12
CA VAL A 23 -16.03 -9.37 5.24
C VAL A 23 -15.19 -9.83 4.06
N LEU A 24 -14.23 -10.73 4.26
CA LEU A 24 -13.47 -11.33 3.17
C LEU A 24 -13.92 -12.77 2.95
N GLN A 25 -14.22 -13.12 1.71
CA GLN A 25 -14.87 -14.36 1.33
C GLN A 25 -14.05 -15.14 0.29
N GLY A 26 -12.79 -15.46 0.61
CA GLY A 26 -11.90 -16.19 -0.27
C GLY A 26 -11.15 -15.27 -1.24
N VAL A 27 -10.52 -14.21 -0.73
CA VAL A 27 -9.69 -13.29 -1.55
C VAL A 27 -8.37 -13.96 -1.87
N SER A 28 -8.06 -14.06 -3.17
CA SER A 28 -6.77 -14.51 -3.67
C SER A 28 -6.17 -13.43 -4.56
N LEU A 29 -4.92 -13.05 -4.29
CA LEU A 29 -4.17 -12.08 -5.10
C LEU A 29 -2.67 -12.33 -4.98
N ARG A 30 -1.92 -11.79 -5.93
CA ARG A 30 -0.47 -11.92 -5.99
C ARG A 30 0.18 -10.60 -6.37
N VAL A 31 1.36 -10.32 -5.81
CA VAL A 31 2.21 -9.19 -6.18
C VAL A 31 3.60 -9.70 -6.49
N GLU A 32 4.15 -9.34 -7.64
CA GLU A 32 5.50 -9.68 -8.04
C GLU A 32 6.52 -8.63 -7.55
N LYS A 33 7.79 -8.95 -7.65
CA LYS A 33 8.85 -8.02 -7.26
C LYS A 33 8.87 -6.78 -8.17
N GLY A 34 8.81 -5.59 -7.57
CA GLY A 34 8.82 -4.32 -8.29
C GLY A 34 7.53 -4.01 -9.05
N GLU A 35 6.49 -4.84 -8.91
CA GLU A 35 5.19 -4.65 -9.53
C GLU A 35 4.34 -3.67 -8.73
N ILE A 36 3.57 -2.84 -9.41
CA ILE A 36 2.46 -2.07 -8.83
C ILE A 36 1.16 -2.81 -9.12
N VAL A 37 0.56 -3.35 -8.09
CA VAL A 37 -0.76 -3.99 -8.16
C VAL A 37 -1.78 -3.06 -7.50
N SER A 38 -2.84 -2.69 -8.22
CA SER A 38 -3.95 -1.94 -7.63
C SER A 38 -5.13 -2.84 -7.27
N LEU A 39 -5.64 -2.68 -6.05
CA LEU A 39 -6.85 -3.32 -5.56
C LEU A 39 -7.98 -2.30 -5.53
N LEU A 40 -8.88 -2.39 -6.49
CA LEU A 40 -10.01 -1.50 -6.73
C LEU A 40 -11.30 -2.07 -6.16
N GLY A 41 -12.31 -1.23 -5.99
CA GLY A 41 -13.65 -1.63 -5.54
C GLY A 41 -14.37 -0.48 -4.85
N ARG A 42 -15.67 -0.60 -4.66
CA ARG A 42 -16.48 0.38 -3.92
C ARG A 42 -16.16 0.35 -2.42
N ASN A 43 -16.60 1.38 -1.71
CA ASN A 43 -16.53 1.42 -0.24
C ASN A 43 -17.27 0.21 0.34
N GLY A 44 -16.65 -0.43 1.35
CA GLY A 44 -17.19 -1.65 1.94
C GLY A 44 -16.91 -2.94 1.15
N ALA A 45 -16.22 -2.91 0.00
CA ALA A 45 -15.89 -4.12 -0.75
C ALA A 45 -14.89 -5.04 -0.03
N GLY A 46 -14.18 -4.56 1.00
CA GLY A 46 -13.22 -5.35 1.79
C GLY A 46 -11.74 -5.01 1.54
N ARG A 47 -11.44 -3.99 0.74
CA ARG A 47 -10.08 -3.59 0.34
C ARG A 47 -9.14 -3.35 1.54
N SER A 48 -9.45 -2.41 2.42
CA SER A 48 -8.64 -2.10 3.62
C SER A 48 -8.59 -3.28 4.59
N THR A 49 -9.68 -4.10 4.68
CA THR A 49 -9.67 -5.35 5.46
C THR A 49 -8.66 -6.34 4.90
N THR A 50 -8.51 -6.44 3.57
CA THR A 50 -7.50 -7.29 2.93
C THR A 50 -6.10 -6.90 3.38
N ILE A 51 -5.72 -5.61 3.29
CA ILE A 51 -4.42 -5.15 3.78
C ILE A 51 -4.26 -5.42 5.28
N ARG A 52 -5.25 -5.06 6.10
CA ARG A 52 -5.20 -5.27 7.56
C ARG A 52 -5.03 -6.74 7.93
N SER A 53 -5.61 -7.65 7.16
CA SER A 53 -5.44 -9.09 7.35
C SER A 53 -4.03 -9.55 6.96
N ILE A 54 -3.48 -9.06 5.85
CA ILE A 54 -2.12 -9.38 5.40
C ILE A 54 -1.07 -8.94 6.43
N ILE A 55 -1.22 -7.74 7.03
CA ILE A 55 -0.27 -7.22 8.03
C ILE A 55 -0.55 -7.71 9.46
N GLY A 56 -1.54 -8.58 9.67
CA GLY A 56 -1.84 -9.17 10.98
C GLY A 56 -2.59 -8.25 11.96
N LEU A 57 -3.23 -7.16 11.49
CA LEU A 57 -4.11 -6.31 12.29
C LEU A 57 -5.53 -6.90 12.43
N VAL A 58 -5.93 -7.74 11.48
CA VAL A 58 -7.15 -8.53 11.52
C VAL A 58 -6.72 -9.99 11.33
N ALA A 59 -7.20 -10.87 12.20
CA ALA A 59 -6.86 -12.29 12.13
C ALA A 59 -7.42 -12.92 10.85
N PRO A 60 -6.56 -13.44 9.94
CA PRO A 60 -7.00 -14.07 8.71
C PRO A 60 -7.28 -15.56 8.90
N ILE A 61 -8.16 -16.10 8.06
CA ILE A 61 -8.23 -17.53 7.73
C ILE A 61 -7.79 -17.65 6.27
N GLY A 62 -6.94 -18.62 5.94
CA GLY A 62 -6.33 -18.75 4.63
C GLY A 62 -4.80 -18.73 4.71
N THR A 63 -4.14 -18.47 3.60
CA THR A 63 -2.67 -18.46 3.54
C THR A 63 -2.16 -17.12 3.01
N VAL A 64 -1.22 -16.52 3.74
CA VAL A 64 -0.46 -15.35 3.27
C VAL A 64 1.02 -15.68 3.30
N ARG A 65 1.68 -15.57 2.14
CA ARG A 65 3.12 -15.76 1.99
C ARG A 65 3.78 -14.47 1.53
N PHE A 66 4.86 -14.12 2.16
CA PHE A 66 5.71 -13.00 1.77
C PHE A 66 7.13 -13.52 1.52
N LYS A 67 7.65 -13.34 0.30
CA LYS A 67 8.93 -13.93 -0.15
C LYS A 67 8.97 -15.45 0.04
N GLY A 68 7.86 -16.13 -0.20
CA GLY A 68 7.71 -17.58 -0.03
C GLY A 68 7.48 -18.04 1.41
N GLU A 69 7.70 -17.21 2.43
CA GLU A 69 7.47 -17.57 3.85
C GLU A 69 6.05 -17.25 4.29
N ARG A 70 5.44 -18.13 5.05
CA ARG A 70 4.12 -17.88 5.67
C ARG A 70 4.21 -16.78 6.72
N ILE A 71 3.32 -15.80 6.62
CA ILE A 71 3.20 -14.67 7.55
C ILE A 71 1.82 -14.55 8.22
N ASP A 72 0.83 -15.32 7.78
CA ASP A 72 -0.50 -15.36 8.39
C ASP A 72 -0.38 -15.71 9.89
N GLY A 73 -1.13 -14.99 10.72
CA GLY A 73 -1.10 -15.14 12.18
C GLY A 73 0.13 -14.57 12.90
N ARG A 74 1.10 -13.98 12.18
CA ARG A 74 2.22 -13.29 12.81
C ARG A 74 1.81 -11.88 13.25
N PRO A 75 2.40 -11.37 14.35
CA PRO A 75 2.13 -10.01 14.79
C PRO A 75 2.69 -8.97 13.79
N PRO A 76 2.05 -7.79 13.66
CA PRO A 76 2.42 -6.76 12.67
C PRO A 76 3.90 -6.34 12.69
N HIS A 77 4.49 -6.23 13.87
CA HIS A 77 5.90 -5.84 14.00
C HIS A 77 6.89 -6.88 13.43
N GLU A 78 6.54 -8.18 13.47
CA GLU A 78 7.35 -9.22 12.85
C GLU A 78 7.23 -9.17 11.31
N ILE A 79 6.02 -8.96 10.81
CA ILE A 79 5.75 -8.80 9.38
C ILE A 79 6.50 -7.57 8.84
N ALA A 80 6.43 -6.44 9.56
CA ALA A 80 7.16 -5.23 9.20
C ALA A 80 8.69 -5.45 9.17
N ARG A 81 9.26 -6.19 10.13
CA ARG A 81 10.69 -6.52 10.16
C ARG A 81 11.14 -7.35 8.96
N ARG A 82 10.26 -8.15 8.35
CA ARG A 82 10.54 -8.92 7.13
C ARG A 82 10.61 -8.08 5.87
N GLY A 83 10.24 -6.79 5.94
CA GLY A 83 10.31 -5.87 4.81
C GLY A 83 8.96 -5.52 4.19
N LEU A 84 7.85 -5.78 4.88
CA LEU A 84 6.53 -5.35 4.44
C LEU A 84 6.19 -4.01 5.11
N GLY A 85 6.03 -2.94 4.32
CA GLY A 85 5.63 -1.61 4.78
C GLY A 85 4.12 -1.39 4.64
N TYR A 86 3.54 -0.53 5.49
CA TYR A 86 2.14 -0.14 5.40
C TYR A 86 1.97 1.36 5.61
N VAL A 87 1.22 1.98 4.73
CA VAL A 87 0.79 3.38 4.82
C VAL A 87 -0.74 3.36 4.91
N PRO A 88 -1.32 3.63 6.09
CA PRO A 88 -2.76 3.66 6.28
C PRO A 88 -3.40 4.92 5.70
N GLU A 89 -4.71 4.87 5.41
CA GLU A 89 -5.55 5.95 4.92
C GLU A 89 -5.48 7.20 5.82
N ASP A 90 -5.51 7.02 7.14
CA ASP A 90 -5.43 8.09 8.15
C ASP A 90 -3.99 8.61 8.40
N ARG A 91 -3.03 8.20 7.56
CA ARG A 91 -1.61 8.61 7.53
C ARG A 91 -0.81 8.23 8.78
N GLN A 92 -1.41 8.26 9.96
CA GLN A 92 -0.83 7.92 11.27
C GLN A 92 0.56 8.52 11.51
N ILE A 93 0.76 9.79 11.16
CA ILE A 93 1.98 10.51 11.51
C ILE A 93 2.04 10.78 13.02
N PHE A 94 3.23 11.08 13.53
CA PHE A 94 3.40 11.53 14.92
C PHE A 94 3.32 13.07 14.93
N PRO A 95 2.17 13.65 15.34
CA PRO A 95 1.93 15.09 15.17
C PRO A 95 2.83 15.98 16.05
N GLY A 96 3.29 15.48 17.18
CA GLY A 96 4.20 16.19 18.09
C GLY A 96 5.67 16.12 17.70
N LEU A 97 6.04 15.26 16.77
CA LEU A 97 7.40 15.15 16.25
C LEU A 97 7.56 15.99 15.00
N THR A 98 8.76 16.52 14.78
CA THR A 98 9.11 17.21 13.52
C THR A 98 9.04 16.27 12.32
N VAL A 99 9.03 16.84 11.11
CA VAL A 99 9.12 16.07 9.85
C VAL A 99 10.34 15.14 9.87
N ARG A 100 11.52 15.68 10.22
CA ARG A 100 12.77 14.91 10.30
C ARG A 100 12.68 13.79 11.32
N GLU A 101 12.17 14.03 12.50
CA GLU A 101 12.01 13.01 13.55
C GLU A 101 11.04 11.91 13.14
N ASN A 102 9.92 12.26 12.48
CA ASN A 102 9.00 11.28 11.90
C ASN A 102 9.71 10.34 10.92
N LEU A 103 10.55 10.89 10.02
CA LEU A 103 11.33 10.08 9.07
C LEU A 103 12.33 9.18 9.79
N VAL A 104 13.09 9.71 10.76
CA VAL A 104 14.09 8.97 11.54
C VAL A 104 13.47 7.78 12.28
N LEU A 105 12.24 7.90 12.80
CA LEU A 105 11.51 6.80 13.45
C LEU A 105 11.27 5.61 12.53
N GLY A 106 11.22 5.82 11.21
CA GLY A 106 11.07 4.75 10.23
C GLY A 106 12.33 3.89 10.07
N ILE A 107 13.49 4.37 10.48
CA ILE A 107 14.77 3.69 10.29
C ILE A 107 14.86 2.46 11.20
N LYS A 108 15.05 1.29 10.61
CA LYS A 108 15.25 0.05 11.37
C LYS A 108 16.70 -0.04 11.86
N ALA A 109 16.89 -0.26 13.15
CA ALA A 109 18.21 -0.32 13.80
C ALA A 109 19.17 -1.36 13.18
N ALA A 110 18.65 -2.42 12.57
CA ALA A 110 19.43 -3.48 11.94
C ALA A 110 19.98 -3.12 10.54
N LYS A 111 19.48 -2.04 9.90
CA LYS A 111 19.89 -1.64 8.54
C LYS A 111 20.72 -0.36 8.62
N ARG A 112 22.02 -0.49 8.45
CA ARG A 112 22.96 0.65 8.43
C ARG A 112 22.80 1.56 7.21
N ARG A 113 22.26 1.07 6.07
CA ARG A 113 22.04 1.83 4.84
C ARG A 113 20.90 1.17 4.05
N GLY A 114 19.76 1.86 3.97
CA GLY A 114 18.64 1.47 3.12
C GLY A 114 18.73 2.10 1.73
N ARG A 115 17.77 1.79 0.85
CA ARG A 115 17.59 2.41 -0.47
C ARG A 115 17.28 3.90 -0.39
N TRP A 116 16.78 4.37 0.76
CA TRP A 116 16.39 5.75 1.02
C TRP A 116 17.04 6.25 2.30
N SER A 117 17.62 7.43 2.26
CA SER A 117 18.05 8.18 3.43
C SER A 117 17.09 9.35 3.69
N VAL A 118 17.09 9.86 4.92
CA VAL A 118 16.28 11.02 5.30
C VAL A 118 16.62 12.24 4.46
N ASP A 119 17.92 12.49 4.22
CA ASP A 119 18.38 13.65 3.49
C ASP A 119 18.02 13.54 1.99
N GLU A 120 18.25 12.39 1.35
CA GLU A 120 17.82 12.14 -0.04
C GLU A 120 16.30 12.29 -0.22
N PHE A 121 15.50 11.82 0.76
CA PHE A 121 14.06 11.99 0.72
C PHE A 121 13.67 13.47 0.82
N LEU A 122 14.27 14.22 1.74
CA LEU A 122 14.00 15.66 1.90
C LEU A 122 14.48 16.47 0.68
N GLU A 123 15.61 16.11 0.08
CA GLU A 123 16.08 16.75 -1.18
C GLU A 123 15.08 16.56 -2.31
N ARG A 124 14.47 15.38 -2.41
CA ARG A 124 13.46 15.08 -3.44
C ARG A 124 12.14 15.82 -3.22
N PHE A 125 11.81 16.16 -1.98
CA PHE A 125 10.57 16.86 -1.61
C PHE A 125 10.86 18.20 -0.91
N PRO A 126 11.19 19.27 -1.68
CA PRO A 126 11.54 20.59 -1.12
C PRO A 126 10.50 21.13 -0.14
N LEU A 127 9.21 20.89 -0.40
CA LEU A 127 8.13 21.31 0.49
C LEU A 127 8.23 20.68 1.91
N LEU A 128 8.75 19.47 2.04
CA LEU A 128 9.02 18.84 3.34
C LEU A 128 10.39 19.26 3.89
N ARG A 129 11.38 19.48 3.03
CA ARG A 129 12.70 19.96 3.42
C ARG A 129 12.64 21.32 4.11
N GLU A 130 11.89 22.26 3.56
CA GLU A 130 11.69 23.60 4.14
C GLU A 130 11.00 23.52 5.51
N ARG A 131 10.24 22.46 5.75
CA ARG A 131 9.53 22.20 6.99
C ARG A 131 10.16 21.09 7.84
N ALA A 132 11.42 20.72 7.59
CA ALA A 132 12.09 19.59 8.25
C ALA A 132 12.04 19.64 9.80
N ASN A 133 12.06 20.86 10.34
CA ASN A 133 12.01 21.11 11.79
C ASN A 133 10.62 21.55 12.30
N VAL A 134 9.59 21.52 11.46
CA VAL A 134 8.21 21.84 11.82
C VAL A 134 7.53 20.57 12.31
N ALA A 135 6.67 20.69 13.33
CA ALA A 135 5.89 19.57 13.86
C ALA A 135 4.96 18.99 12.77
N GLY A 136 4.89 17.66 12.67
CA GLY A 136 4.07 16.97 11.68
C GLY A 136 2.59 17.37 11.71
N GLY A 137 2.06 17.67 12.89
CA GLY A 137 0.67 18.13 13.04
C GLY A 137 0.37 19.49 12.40
N ALA A 138 1.39 20.31 12.10
CA ALA A 138 1.25 21.60 11.43
C ALA A 138 1.32 21.52 9.88
N LEU A 139 1.50 20.32 9.35
CA LEU A 139 1.53 20.05 7.92
C LEU A 139 0.10 19.99 7.32
N SER A 140 -0.02 20.36 6.05
CA SER A 140 -1.23 20.09 5.26
C SER A 140 -1.45 18.59 5.08
N GLY A 141 -2.68 18.18 4.77
CA GLY A 141 -2.99 16.77 4.57
C GLY A 141 -2.12 16.07 3.51
N GLY A 142 -1.77 16.77 2.43
CA GLY A 142 -0.89 16.21 1.40
C GLY A 142 0.57 16.10 1.84
N GLU A 143 1.08 17.08 2.60
CA GLU A 143 2.42 16.99 3.21
C GLU A 143 2.50 15.84 4.23
N GLN A 144 1.44 15.64 5.02
CA GLN A 144 1.35 14.51 5.96
C GLN A 144 1.34 13.16 5.21
N GLN A 145 0.68 13.09 4.05
CA GLN A 145 0.67 11.89 3.22
C GLN A 145 2.07 11.55 2.70
N LEU A 146 2.79 12.55 2.16
CA LEU A 146 4.18 12.36 1.74
C LEU A 146 5.08 11.95 2.91
N LEU A 147 4.88 12.55 4.08
CA LEU A 147 5.62 12.21 5.29
C LEU A 147 5.36 10.76 5.73
N ALA A 148 4.11 10.30 5.70
CA ALA A 148 3.74 8.93 6.06
C ALA A 148 4.38 7.90 5.11
N ILE A 149 4.35 8.16 3.80
CA ILE A 149 5.04 7.33 2.79
C ILE A 149 6.55 7.36 3.05
N GLY A 150 7.15 8.55 3.21
CA GLY A 150 8.58 8.71 3.48
C GLY A 150 9.04 7.94 4.71
N ARG A 151 8.33 8.08 5.83
CA ARG A 151 8.61 7.32 7.06
C ARG A 151 8.59 5.81 6.82
N THR A 152 7.64 5.31 6.03
CA THR A 152 7.56 3.88 5.70
C THR A 152 8.76 3.45 4.86
N LEU A 153 9.21 4.28 3.92
CA LEU A 153 10.39 4.01 3.08
C LEU A 153 11.70 3.98 3.87
N MET A 154 11.82 4.76 4.96
CA MET A 154 12.99 4.70 5.84
C MET A 154 13.19 3.31 6.46
N GLY A 155 12.13 2.51 6.56
CA GLY A 155 12.19 1.10 6.97
C GLY A 155 12.79 0.17 5.92
N ASP A 156 13.16 0.67 4.73
CA ASP A 156 13.68 -0.07 3.58
C ASP A 156 12.85 -1.31 3.25
N PRO A 157 11.54 -1.14 2.95
CA PRO A 157 10.65 -2.26 2.66
C PRO A 157 10.93 -2.86 1.28
N ASP A 158 10.61 -4.15 1.11
CA ASP A 158 10.62 -4.83 -0.19
C ASP A 158 9.25 -4.77 -0.88
N LEU A 159 8.18 -4.58 -0.08
CA LEU A 159 6.82 -4.30 -0.52
C LEU A 159 6.21 -3.24 0.38
N VAL A 160 5.50 -2.28 -0.22
CA VAL A 160 4.70 -1.29 0.50
C VAL A 160 3.23 -1.45 0.13
N MET A 161 2.38 -1.60 1.13
CA MET A 161 0.93 -1.51 0.97
C MET A 161 0.48 -0.10 1.31
N VAL A 162 -0.31 0.51 0.42
CA VAL A 162 -0.73 1.92 0.55
C VAL A 162 -2.25 1.98 0.41
N ASP A 163 -2.90 2.48 1.45
CA ASP A 163 -4.37 2.52 1.55
C ASP A 163 -4.86 3.94 1.25
N GLU A 164 -5.51 4.10 0.10
CA GLU A 164 -6.17 5.33 -0.40
C GLU A 164 -5.29 6.61 -0.30
N PRO A 165 -4.06 6.60 -0.82
CA PRO A 165 -3.09 7.67 -0.58
C PRO A 165 -3.47 9.02 -1.19
N THR A 166 -4.45 9.06 -2.10
CA THR A 166 -4.82 10.30 -2.81
C THR A 166 -6.16 10.87 -2.35
N GLU A 167 -6.83 10.24 -1.38
CA GLU A 167 -8.10 10.71 -0.87
C GLU A 167 -7.99 12.08 -0.20
N GLY A 168 -8.92 12.98 -0.56
CA GLY A 168 -8.95 14.34 0.00
C GLY A 168 -7.79 15.24 -0.39
N LEU A 169 -6.91 14.83 -1.31
CA LEU A 169 -5.77 15.64 -1.75
C LEU A 169 -6.11 16.57 -2.94
N ALA A 170 -5.47 17.75 -2.93
CA ALA A 170 -5.48 18.65 -4.08
C ALA A 170 -4.77 18.01 -5.30
N PRO A 171 -5.17 18.35 -6.54
CA PRO A 171 -4.63 17.74 -7.77
C PRO A 171 -3.10 17.72 -7.87
N ALA A 172 -2.44 18.81 -7.46
CA ALA A 172 -0.97 18.89 -7.46
C ALA A 172 -0.32 17.87 -6.51
N MET A 173 -0.93 17.63 -5.33
CA MET A 173 -0.44 16.64 -4.38
C MET A 173 -0.69 15.21 -4.86
N VAL A 174 -1.83 14.98 -5.52
CA VAL A 174 -2.12 13.69 -6.17
C VAL A 174 -1.04 13.34 -7.18
N ALA A 175 -0.63 14.31 -8.03
CA ALA A 175 0.46 14.10 -8.99
C ALA A 175 1.78 13.75 -8.29
N LEU A 176 2.14 14.46 -7.21
CA LEU A 176 3.35 14.18 -6.44
C LEU A 176 3.34 12.77 -5.80
N VAL A 177 2.21 12.36 -5.21
CA VAL A 177 2.05 11.02 -4.62
C VAL A 177 2.16 9.94 -5.71
N ARG A 178 1.49 10.13 -6.85
CA ARG A 178 1.59 9.22 -8.00
C ARG A 178 3.04 9.06 -8.48
N ASP A 179 3.75 10.16 -8.67
CA ASP A 179 5.14 10.16 -9.14
C ASP A 179 6.08 9.52 -8.11
N LEU A 180 5.81 9.70 -6.81
CA LEU A 180 6.53 9.03 -5.74
C LEU A 180 6.30 7.50 -5.79
N LEU A 181 5.06 7.04 -5.89
CA LEU A 181 4.75 5.60 -5.99
C LEU A 181 5.44 4.96 -7.20
N SER A 182 5.39 5.63 -8.35
CA SER A 182 6.11 5.18 -9.55
C SER A 182 7.64 5.11 -9.35
N ALA A 183 8.21 6.06 -8.60
CA ALA A 183 9.65 6.06 -8.29
C ALA A 183 10.03 4.95 -7.30
N ILE A 184 9.16 4.64 -6.34
CA ILE A 184 9.32 3.53 -5.40
C ILE A 184 9.38 2.21 -6.17
N ALA A 185 8.43 1.97 -7.08
CA ALA A 185 8.41 0.76 -7.90
C ALA A 185 9.68 0.63 -8.78
N ARG A 186 10.10 1.73 -9.44
CA ARG A 186 11.37 1.76 -10.19
C ARG A 186 12.61 1.46 -9.36
N SER A 187 12.57 1.67 -8.04
CA SER A 187 13.65 1.27 -7.13
C SER A 187 13.63 -0.23 -6.77
N GLY A 188 12.69 -1.00 -7.34
CA GLY A 188 12.53 -2.43 -7.13
C GLY A 188 11.68 -2.81 -5.91
N VAL A 189 10.98 -1.85 -5.31
CA VAL A 189 10.01 -2.08 -4.23
C VAL A 189 8.66 -2.39 -4.86
N ALA A 190 8.04 -3.51 -4.47
CA ALA A 190 6.68 -3.84 -4.91
C ALA A 190 5.64 -2.96 -4.20
N ILE A 191 4.50 -2.72 -4.85
CA ILE A 191 3.42 -1.91 -4.27
C ILE A 191 2.09 -2.65 -4.40
N LEU A 192 1.35 -2.77 -3.29
CA LEU A 192 -0.08 -3.08 -3.29
C LEU A 192 -0.83 -1.79 -2.95
N LEU A 193 -1.49 -1.21 -3.94
CA LEU A 193 -2.18 0.07 -3.85
C LEU A 193 -3.68 -0.14 -3.74
N ILE A 194 -4.31 0.35 -2.67
CA ILE A 194 -5.76 0.52 -2.63
C ILE A 194 -6.07 1.93 -3.11
N GLU A 195 -6.94 2.04 -4.10
CA GLU A 195 -7.40 3.30 -4.66
C GLU A 195 -8.87 3.24 -5.07
N GLN A 196 -9.57 4.36 -4.90
CA GLN A 196 -10.92 4.56 -5.45
C GLN A 196 -10.85 5.25 -6.82
N ARG A 197 -9.86 6.11 -7.02
CA ARG A 197 -9.69 6.88 -8.26
C ARG A 197 -9.16 5.99 -9.36
N LEU A 198 -10.07 5.44 -10.14
CA LEU A 198 -9.78 4.54 -11.26
C LEU A 198 -8.67 5.10 -12.18
N ALA A 199 -8.70 6.41 -12.47
CA ALA A 199 -7.72 7.03 -13.35
C ALA A 199 -6.28 6.87 -12.84
N ILE A 200 -6.04 7.03 -11.52
CA ILE A 200 -4.72 6.90 -10.92
C ILE A 200 -4.26 5.45 -10.96
N ALA A 201 -5.15 4.54 -10.54
CA ALA A 201 -4.85 3.12 -10.54
C ALA A 201 -4.49 2.62 -11.95
N LEU A 202 -5.25 3.03 -12.97
CA LEU A 202 -5.00 2.64 -14.36
C LEU A 202 -3.78 3.33 -15.00
N ASP A 203 -3.29 4.44 -14.41
CA ASP A 203 -2.11 5.17 -14.91
C ASP A 203 -0.79 4.52 -14.46
N ILE A 204 -0.74 3.99 -13.24
CA ILE A 204 0.52 3.52 -12.65
C ILE A 204 0.59 2.02 -12.37
N ALA A 205 -0.53 1.30 -12.35
CA ALA A 205 -0.52 -0.13 -12.05
C ALA A 205 -0.07 -0.97 -13.25
N ASP A 206 0.67 -2.03 -12.96
CA ASP A 206 0.99 -3.08 -13.92
C ASP A 206 -0.15 -4.10 -14.03
N ARG A 207 -0.85 -4.33 -12.90
CA ARG A 207 -2.00 -5.23 -12.79
C ARG A 207 -3.04 -4.66 -11.83
N VAL A 208 -4.30 -4.97 -12.11
CA VAL A 208 -5.43 -4.54 -11.29
C VAL A 208 -6.28 -5.74 -10.88
N TYR A 209 -6.71 -5.71 -9.63
CA TYR A 209 -7.78 -6.55 -9.09
C TYR A 209 -8.98 -5.67 -8.79
N VAL A 210 -10.19 -6.16 -9.05
CA VAL A 210 -11.43 -5.51 -8.62
C VAL A 210 -12.09 -6.38 -7.57
N MET A 211 -12.43 -5.78 -6.44
CA MET A 211 -13.18 -6.42 -5.36
C MET A 211 -14.66 -6.06 -5.40
N GLY A 212 -15.51 -7.06 -5.24
CA GLY A 212 -16.94 -6.95 -5.00
C GLY A 212 -17.37 -7.89 -3.88
N HIS A 213 -18.10 -7.38 -2.88
CA HIS A 213 -18.66 -8.18 -1.77
C HIS A 213 -17.65 -9.15 -1.12
N GLY A 214 -16.44 -8.67 -0.85
CA GLY A 214 -15.39 -9.45 -0.19
C GLY A 214 -14.68 -10.48 -1.05
N ARG A 215 -14.82 -10.44 -2.38
CA ARG A 215 -14.21 -11.37 -3.36
C ARG A 215 -13.51 -10.62 -4.48
N ILE A 216 -12.55 -11.26 -5.12
CA ILE A 216 -12.02 -10.78 -6.39
C ILE A 216 -13.01 -11.13 -7.50
N VAL A 217 -13.47 -10.11 -8.23
CA VAL A 217 -14.43 -10.25 -9.36
C VAL A 217 -13.77 -10.01 -10.70
N PHE A 218 -12.56 -9.42 -10.70
CA PHE A 218 -11.77 -9.22 -11.92
C PHE A 218 -10.28 -9.18 -11.55
N GLU A 219 -9.45 -9.74 -12.44
CA GLU A 219 -8.01 -9.61 -12.48
C GLU A 219 -7.56 -9.37 -13.91
N GLY A 220 -6.64 -8.44 -14.14
CA GLY A 220 -6.08 -8.19 -15.48
C GLY A 220 -5.17 -6.99 -15.54
N ALA A 221 -4.65 -6.71 -16.74
CA ALA A 221 -3.93 -5.48 -17.03
C ALA A 221 -4.89 -4.26 -16.99
N PRO A 222 -4.39 -3.04 -16.73
CA PRO A 222 -5.20 -1.81 -16.75
C PRO A 222 -6.03 -1.65 -18.04
N ASP A 223 -5.45 -1.96 -19.20
CA ASP A 223 -6.17 -1.85 -20.49
C ASP A 223 -7.32 -2.85 -20.61
N ALA A 224 -7.17 -4.06 -20.04
CA ALA A 224 -8.25 -5.03 -20.01
C ALA A 224 -9.44 -4.51 -19.19
N LEU A 225 -9.17 -3.81 -18.06
CA LEU A 225 -10.23 -3.19 -17.26
C LEU A 225 -10.86 -1.97 -17.97
N ARG A 226 -10.07 -1.19 -18.73
CA ARG A 226 -10.61 -0.11 -19.58
C ARG A 226 -11.61 -0.68 -20.61
N GLY A 227 -11.31 -1.85 -21.17
CA GLY A 227 -12.16 -2.57 -22.10
C GLY A 227 -13.32 -3.37 -21.49
N ALA A 228 -13.52 -3.34 -20.17
CA ALA A 228 -14.56 -4.10 -19.45
C ALA A 228 -15.63 -3.19 -18.82
N PRO A 229 -16.51 -2.54 -19.63
CA PRO A 229 -17.51 -1.58 -19.13
C PRO A 229 -18.47 -2.19 -18.11
N THR A 230 -18.84 -3.47 -18.27
CA THR A 230 -19.73 -4.18 -17.34
C THR A 230 -19.11 -4.26 -15.94
N VAL A 231 -17.82 -4.64 -15.84
CA VAL A 231 -17.11 -4.73 -14.55
C VAL A 231 -17.02 -3.35 -13.91
N ARG A 232 -16.68 -2.32 -14.71
CA ARG A 232 -16.57 -0.95 -14.18
C ARG A 232 -17.92 -0.43 -13.68
N GLY A 233 -18.98 -0.55 -14.48
CA GLY A 233 -20.32 -0.09 -14.09
C GLY A 233 -20.89 -0.81 -12.87
N GLU A 234 -20.63 -2.11 -12.74
CA GLU A 234 -21.16 -2.89 -11.62
C GLU A 234 -20.36 -2.65 -10.32
N TRP A 235 -19.03 -2.54 -10.39
CA TRP A 235 -18.16 -2.61 -9.22
C TRP A 235 -17.37 -1.35 -8.89
N LEU A 236 -17.24 -0.38 -9.80
CA LEU A 236 -16.38 0.80 -9.63
C LEU A 236 -17.11 2.13 -9.82
N GLU A 237 -18.00 2.23 -10.81
CA GLU A 237 -18.72 3.46 -11.14
C GLU A 237 -20.02 3.56 -10.33
N VAL A 238 -20.39 4.78 -9.92
CA VAL A 238 -21.64 5.10 -9.22
C VAL A 238 -22.57 5.81 -10.19
#